data_38a72c01b0786ce5da895e7fb9434adf
#
_entry.id   38a72c01b0786ce5da895e7fb9434adf
#
_cell.length_a   1.000
_cell.length_b   1.000
_cell.length_c   1.000
_cell.angle_alpha   90.00
_cell.angle_beta   90.00
_cell.angle_gamma   90.00
#
_symmetry.space_group_name_H-M   'P 1'
#
loop_
_entity.id
_entity.type
_entity.pdbx_description
1 polymer ?
#
loop_
_entity_poly.entity_id
_entity_poly.type
_entity_poly.pdbx_seq_one_letter_code
_entity_poly.pdbx_strand_id
1 'polypeptide(L)'
;MIPAEQVHLRIAASTDYSVYVNGQRLLKFERAVVTSGVATGRVFDIRPLLREGRNLLAIELQGREKSGSVGVAVDVTRDQTQVVLPGGWKQAPAPPPVGWQQTVFNDRDWKGVEAVNSLPEGWSSVVFSEQASTVALGRKRRETLPLQWQDGDHVCIVGATFVERAQLSEHLEAVLTGTVGERTVTFRNLGWDADTIWSDSRGIFDAPAVGYMRMVEHIRAEEPTLVLICLGQNEALTPGLSSDNFSAQLMKLVDELEASGIPVVLLSPHELMSAQPPIPSPARFNSRVRVFAEATGSVAQSRQLAFVDLFSEFTDAVLAANNILNRLHEEQVAAADLTDNGMHFTSRGYACSALVLRERLLGIGAAIPEIRLDLQSGRAAATGVQLADVVVDRQAGIVSFRALQETLSPIPIRLLVSNGKLRGAGPDSAWGLRSPAAPGDSGYVLDSTNQYEALRQQITQKNELYFHRWRPQNITYLFGFRKHEQGNNAADIARFDPFIRESEQQIRNLQQPSWAKIQLQIAR
;
A
#
# COMPACT_ATOMS: atom_id res chain seq x y z
N MET A 1 -25.35 23.13 -24.07
CA MET A 1 -24.80 21.86 -23.49
C MET A 1 -26.00 21.03 -23.06
N ILE A 2 -26.25 19.91 -23.69
CA ILE A 2 -27.24 18.94 -23.24
C ILE A 2 -26.72 18.43 -21.89
N PRO A 3 -27.53 18.43 -20.79
CA PRO A 3 -27.09 17.85 -19.52
C PRO A 3 -26.62 16.44 -19.77
N ALA A 4 -25.46 16.07 -19.27
CA ALA A 4 -24.96 14.72 -19.43
C ALA A 4 -25.92 13.78 -18.70
N GLU A 5 -26.45 12.80 -19.44
CA GLU A 5 -27.35 11.77 -18.93
C GLU A 5 -26.79 11.10 -17.66
N GLN A 6 -27.56 11.04 -16.60
CA GLN A 6 -27.14 10.46 -15.30
C GLN A 6 -27.68 9.04 -15.19
N VAL A 7 -26.80 8.07 -14.93
CA VAL A 7 -27.19 6.68 -14.65
C VAL A 7 -26.68 6.27 -13.28
N HIS A 8 -27.61 6.12 -12.35
CA HIS A 8 -27.30 5.82 -10.97
C HIS A 8 -27.71 4.40 -10.60
N LEU A 9 -26.80 3.70 -9.94
CA LEU A 9 -27.08 2.48 -9.18
C LEU A 9 -27.36 2.88 -7.73
N ARG A 10 -28.51 2.49 -7.18
CA ARG A 10 -28.87 2.65 -5.78
C ARG A 10 -28.93 1.28 -5.12
N ILE A 11 -28.24 1.09 -4.01
CA ILE A 11 -28.15 -0.21 -3.34
C ILE A 11 -28.08 -0.09 -1.83
N ALA A 12 -28.81 -0.95 -1.13
CA ALA A 12 -28.70 -1.19 0.29
C ALA A 12 -28.74 -2.69 0.55
N ALA A 13 -27.84 -3.24 1.33
CA ALA A 13 -27.82 -4.66 1.68
C ALA A 13 -27.77 -4.87 3.19
N SER A 14 -28.37 -5.95 3.68
CA SER A 14 -28.36 -6.33 5.10
C SER A 14 -27.04 -6.97 5.54
N THR A 15 -26.15 -7.23 4.61
CA THR A 15 -24.80 -7.78 4.82
C THR A 15 -23.76 -7.00 4.01
N ASP A 16 -22.48 -7.26 4.25
CA ASP A 16 -21.41 -6.72 3.43
C ASP A 16 -21.58 -7.23 1.99
N TYR A 17 -21.27 -6.38 1.01
CA TYR A 17 -21.53 -6.68 -0.39
C TYR A 17 -20.46 -6.12 -1.32
N SER A 18 -20.39 -6.69 -2.49
CA SER A 18 -19.58 -6.18 -3.61
C SER A 18 -20.44 -6.08 -4.86
N VAL A 19 -20.22 -5.03 -5.63
CA VAL A 19 -20.95 -4.78 -6.88
C VAL A 19 -20.01 -4.77 -8.05
N TYR A 20 -20.40 -5.38 -9.13
CA TYR A 20 -19.66 -5.42 -10.38
C TYR A 20 -20.53 -4.90 -11.52
N VAL A 21 -19.98 -4.06 -12.36
CA VAL A 21 -20.60 -3.63 -13.62
C VAL A 21 -19.67 -4.02 -14.76
N ASN A 22 -20.13 -4.87 -15.65
CA ASN A 22 -19.34 -5.38 -16.78
C ASN A 22 -18.00 -6.01 -16.39
N GLY A 23 -17.97 -6.68 -15.23
CA GLY A 23 -16.79 -7.32 -14.68
C GLY A 23 -15.86 -6.38 -13.90
N GLN A 24 -16.11 -5.08 -13.95
CA GLN A 24 -15.41 -4.11 -13.12
C GLN A 24 -16.11 -4.02 -11.76
N ARG A 25 -15.35 -4.25 -10.70
CA ARG A 25 -15.87 -4.11 -9.35
C ARG A 25 -15.97 -2.64 -8.98
N LEU A 26 -17.14 -2.28 -8.50
CA LEU A 26 -17.28 -1.12 -7.65
C LEU A 26 -16.66 -1.45 -6.29
N LEU A 27 -16.34 -0.48 -5.47
CA LEU A 27 -15.72 -0.73 -4.16
C LEU A 27 -16.47 -1.81 -3.36
N LYS A 28 -15.76 -2.50 -2.46
CA LYS A 28 -16.35 -3.38 -1.44
C LYS A 28 -17.05 -2.51 -0.41
N PHE A 29 -18.30 -2.83 -0.09
CA PHE A 29 -19.12 -2.02 0.78
C PHE A 29 -19.54 -2.79 2.02
N GLU A 30 -19.64 -2.06 3.11
CA GLU A 30 -20.25 -2.56 4.33
C GLU A 30 -21.77 -2.53 4.19
N ARG A 31 -22.43 -3.40 4.95
CA ARG A 31 -23.90 -3.45 5.07
C ARG A 31 -24.48 -2.06 5.36
N ALA A 32 -25.73 -1.86 4.99
CA ALA A 32 -26.45 -0.63 5.27
C ALA A 32 -26.50 -0.34 6.78
N VAL A 33 -26.27 0.92 7.14
CA VAL A 33 -26.47 1.39 8.51
C VAL A 33 -27.98 1.52 8.75
N VAL A 34 -28.47 0.87 9.80
CA VAL A 34 -29.89 0.93 10.18
C VAL A 34 -30.04 1.76 11.45
N THR A 35 -30.79 2.86 11.36
CA THR A 35 -31.10 3.72 12.50
C THR A 35 -32.62 3.78 12.66
N SER A 36 -33.13 3.34 13.81
CA SER A 36 -34.57 3.28 14.10
C SER A 36 -35.41 2.59 12.99
N GLY A 37 -34.85 1.52 12.41
CA GLY A 37 -35.47 0.75 11.34
C GLY A 37 -35.29 1.32 9.93
N VAL A 38 -34.70 2.50 9.78
CA VAL A 38 -34.41 3.10 8.46
C VAL A 38 -33.02 2.68 8.01
N ALA A 39 -32.93 1.92 6.90
CA ALA A 39 -31.68 1.53 6.29
C ALA A 39 -31.18 2.61 5.33
N THR A 40 -29.93 3.04 5.48
CA THR A 40 -29.29 4.00 4.57
C THR A 40 -28.51 3.27 3.50
N GLY A 41 -28.96 3.39 2.25
CA GLY A 41 -28.31 2.84 1.07
C GLY A 41 -27.38 3.85 0.39
N ARG A 42 -26.61 3.37 -0.56
CA ARG A 42 -25.65 4.15 -1.35
C ARG A 42 -26.13 4.36 -2.78
N VAL A 43 -25.66 5.46 -3.37
CA VAL A 43 -25.93 5.81 -4.77
C VAL A 43 -24.60 5.96 -5.51
N PHE A 44 -24.50 5.38 -6.70
CA PHE A 44 -23.31 5.41 -7.54
C PHE A 44 -23.63 5.87 -8.95
N ASP A 45 -22.86 6.78 -9.51
CA ASP A 45 -22.90 7.05 -10.94
C ASP A 45 -22.15 5.93 -11.68
N ILE A 46 -22.89 5.05 -12.35
CA ILE A 46 -22.32 3.90 -13.09
C ILE A 46 -22.18 4.16 -14.58
N ARG A 47 -22.56 5.35 -15.06
CA ARG A 47 -22.51 5.69 -16.50
C ARG A 47 -21.15 5.40 -17.15
N PRO A 48 -20.01 5.73 -16.51
CA PRO A 48 -18.71 5.48 -17.11
C PRO A 48 -18.35 3.99 -17.30
N LEU A 49 -19.07 3.07 -16.64
CA LEU A 49 -18.90 1.62 -16.80
C LEU A 49 -19.82 1.00 -17.85
N LEU A 50 -20.80 1.73 -18.28
CA LEU A 50 -21.78 1.22 -19.23
C LEU A 50 -21.18 1.22 -20.63
N ARG A 51 -21.52 0.16 -21.37
CA ARG A 51 -21.14 -0.05 -22.77
C ARG A 51 -22.40 0.06 -23.63
N GLU A 52 -22.20 0.34 -24.90
CA GLU A 52 -23.27 0.24 -25.88
C GLU A 52 -23.76 -1.20 -25.95
N GLY A 53 -25.06 -1.42 -25.93
CA GLY A 53 -25.68 -2.75 -25.94
C GLY A 53 -25.87 -3.37 -24.55
N ARG A 54 -25.56 -4.65 -24.41
CA ARG A 54 -25.81 -5.44 -23.17
C ARG A 54 -24.80 -5.10 -22.09
N ASN A 55 -25.32 -4.77 -20.89
CA ASN A 55 -24.54 -4.55 -19.68
C ASN A 55 -24.91 -5.59 -18.62
N LEU A 56 -23.95 -6.00 -17.81
CA LEU A 56 -24.13 -6.92 -16.69
C LEU A 56 -23.92 -6.18 -15.37
N LEU A 57 -24.91 -6.27 -14.48
CA LEU A 57 -24.80 -5.89 -13.08
C LEU A 57 -24.75 -7.16 -12.25
N ALA A 58 -23.69 -7.35 -11.46
CA ALA A 58 -23.54 -8.50 -10.60
C ALA A 58 -23.26 -8.06 -9.17
N ILE A 59 -23.86 -8.75 -8.19
CA ILE A 59 -23.79 -8.42 -6.76
C ILE A 59 -23.38 -9.67 -5.99
N GLU A 60 -22.34 -9.55 -5.18
CA GLU A 60 -21.91 -10.57 -4.23
C GLU A 60 -22.31 -10.13 -2.83
N LEU A 61 -23.03 -11.00 -2.11
CA LEU A 61 -23.46 -10.78 -0.73
C LEU A 61 -22.67 -11.69 0.20
N GLN A 62 -21.98 -11.12 1.19
CA GLN A 62 -21.14 -11.85 2.14
C GLN A 62 -21.94 -12.14 3.42
N GLY A 63 -22.58 -13.31 3.49
CA GLY A 63 -23.27 -13.75 4.71
C GLY A 63 -22.28 -14.05 5.84
N ARG A 64 -22.52 -13.50 7.03
CA ARG A 64 -21.72 -13.76 8.24
C ARG A 64 -22.22 -14.92 9.09
N GLU A 65 -23.45 -15.38 8.91
CA GLU A 65 -24.03 -16.44 9.74
C GLU A 65 -24.87 -17.46 8.95
N LYS A 66 -24.92 -18.68 9.47
CA LYS A 66 -25.63 -19.82 8.88
C LYS A 66 -27.15 -19.75 8.97
N SER A 67 -27.76 -18.74 9.59
CA SER A 67 -29.17 -18.75 10.01
C SER A 67 -29.99 -17.51 9.66
N GLY A 68 -29.55 -16.60 8.79
CA GLY A 68 -30.34 -15.41 8.44
C GLY A 68 -30.59 -15.26 6.95
N SER A 69 -31.77 -14.80 6.56
CA SER A 69 -32.05 -14.37 5.19
C SER A 69 -31.23 -13.09 4.90
N VAL A 70 -30.47 -13.09 3.80
CA VAL A 70 -29.75 -11.92 3.32
C VAL A 70 -30.65 -11.20 2.32
N GLY A 71 -30.91 -9.92 2.56
CA GLY A 71 -31.70 -9.08 1.67
C GLY A 71 -30.89 -7.96 1.04
N VAL A 72 -31.22 -7.65 -0.20
CA VAL A 72 -30.67 -6.51 -0.93
C VAL A 72 -31.79 -5.73 -1.60
N ALA A 73 -31.81 -4.42 -1.40
CA ALA A 73 -32.62 -3.49 -2.17
C ALA A 73 -31.72 -2.81 -3.21
N VAL A 74 -32.05 -2.95 -4.47
CA VAL A 74 -31.25 -2.42 -5.57
C VAL A 74 -32.13 -1.89 -6.70
N ASP A 75 -31.79 -0.74 -7.24
CA ASP A 75 -32.33 -0.26 -8.50
C ASP A 75 -31.26 0.48 -9.33
N VAL A 76 -31.56 0.65 -10.61
CA VAL A 76 -30.77 1.50 -11.52
C VAL A 76 -31.73 2.55 -12.08
N THR A 77 -31.34 3.81 -12.01
CA THR A 77 -32.10 4.92 -12.55
C THR A 77 -31.33 5.64 -13.64
N ARG A 78 -32.04 6.08 -14.67
CA ARG A 78 -31.55 6.94 -15.74
C ARG A 78 -32.38 8.22 -15.72
N ASP A 79 -31.75 9.36 -15.48
CA ASP A 79 -32.42 10.65 -15.33
C ASP A 79 -33.65 10.55 -14.42
N GLN A 80 -33.47 9.89 -13.26
CA GLN A 80 -34.49 9.61 -12.24
C GLN A 80 -35.57 8.56 -12.63
N THR A 81 -35.52 7.99 -13.82
CA THR A 81 -36.43 6.93 -14.23
C THR A 81 -35.79 5.56 -13.96
N GLN A 82 -36.51 4.65 -13.31
CA GLN A 82 -36.02 3.30 -13.05
C GLN A 82 -35.84 2.51 -14.36
N VAL A 83 -34.65 1.92 -14.54
CA VAL A 83 -34.26 1.19 -15.75
C VAL A 83 -34.23 -0.33 -15.54
N VAL A 84 -33.96 -0.78 -14.33
CA VAL A 84 -33.87 -2.22 -13.99
C VAL A 84 -35.17 -2.67 -13.35
N LEU A 85 -35.83 -3.58 -14.02
CA LEU A 85 -37.01 -4.26 -13.47
C LEU A 85 -36.58 -5.46 -12.58
N PRO A 86 -37.26 -5.72 -11.47
CA PRO A 86 -36.90 -6.75 -10.50
C PRO A 86 -36.84 -8.19 -11.06
N GLY A 87 -37.41 -8.47 -12.19
CA GLY A 87 -37.64 -9.83 -12.71
C GLY A 87 -36.52 -10.50 -13.51
N GLY A 88 -35.33 -9.88 -13.61
CA GLY A 88 -34.23 -10.42 -14.43
C GLY A 88 -33.02 -10.98 -13.65
N TRP A 89 -33.10 -11.05 -12.34
CA TRP A 89 -32.00 -11.49 -11.50
C TRP A 89 -31.85 -13.00 -11.47
N LYS A 90 -30.60 -13.48 -11.41
CA LYS A 90 -30.26 -14.90 -11.25
C LYS A 90 -29.28 -15.07 -10.12
N GLN A 91 -29.37 -16.21 -9.44
CA GLN A 91 -28.48 -16.58 -8.33
C GLN A 91 -27.46 -17.61 -8.78
N ALA A 92 -26.18 -17.32 -8.55
CA ALA A 92 -25.10 -18.27 -8.71
C ALA A 92 -25.15 -19.40 -7.68
N PRO A 93 -24.69 -20.62 -8.01
CA PRO A 93 -24.37 -21.63 -7.02
C PRO A 93 -23.25 -21.13 -6.09
N ALA A 94 -23.17 -21.66 -4.87
CA ALA A 94 -22.11 -21.33 -3.92
C ALA A 94 -21.06 -22.46 -3.86
N PRO A 95 -19.77 -22.21 -4.08
CA PRO A 95 -19.16 -20.94 -4.51
C PRO A 95 -19.46 -20.61 -5.98
N PRO A 96 -19.51 -19.34 -6.37
CA PRO A 96 -19.76 -18.97 -7.75
C PRO A 96 -18.58 -19.40 -8.64
N PRO A 97 -18.83 -19.80 -9.91
CA PRO A 97 -17.78 -20.14 -10.85
C PRO A 97 -16.87 -18.95 -11.18
N VAL A 98 -15.61 -19.21 -11.50
CA VAL A 98 -14.66 -18.17 -11.91
C VAL A 98 -15.19 -17.38 -13.11
N GLY A 99 -15.08 -16.06 -13.07
CA GLY A 99 -15.51 -15.17 -14.16
C GLY A 99 -17.03 -14.90 -14.20
N TRP A 100 -17.79 -15.30 -13.20
CA TRP A 100 -19.24 -15.12 -13.13
C TRP A 100 -19.72 -13.66 -13.29
N GLN A 101 -18.88 -12.72 -12.92
CA GLN A 101 -19.13 -11.27 -13.02
C GLN A 101 -18.89 -10.69 -14.42
N GLN A 102 -18.45 -11.51 -15.38
CA GLN A 102 -18.12 -11.08 -16.73
C GLN A 102 -19.33 -11.17 -17.68
N THR A 103 -19.45 -10.22 -18.62
CA THR A 103 -20.57 -10.17 -19.59
C THR A 103 -20.64 -11.37 -20.53
N VAL A 104 -19.55 -12.10 -20.69
CA VAL A 104 -19.44 -13.29 -21.54
C VAL A 104 -19.75 -14.58 -20.78
N PHE A 105 -20.01 -14.50 -19.48
CA PHE A 105 -20.29 -15.68 -18.67
C PHE A 105 -21.66 -16.28 -19.05
N ASN A 106 -21.71 -17.61 -19.13
CA ASN A 106 -22.95 -18.33 -19.43
C ASN A 106 -23.70 -18.70 -18.14
N ASP A 107 -24.73 -17.95 -17.84
CA ASP A 107 -25.58 -18.09 -16.65
C ASP A 107 -26.91 -18.85 -16.93
N ARG A 108 -27.01 -19.60 -18.04
CA ARG A 108 -28.27 -20.25 -18.47
C ARG A 108 -28.85 -21.17 -17.40
N ASP A 109 -27.99 -21.88 -16.67
CA ASP A 109 -28.39 -22.88 -15.68
C ASP A 109 -28.60 -22.28 -14.27
N TRP A 110 -28.45 -20.96 -14.12
CA TRP A 110 -28.68 -20.31 -12.84
C TRP A 110 -30.16 -20.11 -12.58
N LYS A 111 -30.54 -20.27 -11.29
CA LYS A 111 -31.91 -20.08 -10.85
C LYS A 111 -32.29 -18.59 -10.89
N GLY A 112 -33.51 -18.31 -11.37
CA GLY A 112 -34.09 -16.99 -11.24
C GLY A 112 -34.29 -16.62 -9.77
N VAL A 113 -34.14 -15.35 -9.44
CA VAL A 113 -34.44 -14.78 -8.12
C VAL A 113 -35.76 -14.02 -8.23
N GLU A 114 -36.72 -14.36 -7.39
CA GLU A 114 -37.98 -13.63 -7.28
C GLU A 114 -37.81 -12.42 -6.36
N ALA A 115 -38.31 -11.27 -6.78
CA ALA A 115 -38.38 -10.10 -5.93
C ALA A 115 -39.38 -10.33 -4.80
N VAL A 116 -38.94 -10.11 -3.57
CA VAL A 116 -39.83 -10.14 -2.40
C VAL A 116 -40.29 -8.72 -2.07
N ASN A 117 -41.58 -8.54 -1.82
CA ASN A 117 -42.15 -7.24 -1.45
C ASN A 117 -42.01 -6.95 0.06
N SER A 118 -41.06 -7.60 0.73
CA SER A 118 -40.77 -7.39 2.15
C SER A 118 -39.32 -6.92 2.32
N LEU A 119 -39.12 -5.92 3.18
CA LEU A 119 -37.80 -5.49 3.56
C LEU A 119 -37.10 -6.52 4.46
N PRO A 120 -35.78 -6.57 4.51
CA PRO A 120 -35.04 -7.40 5.46
C PRO A 120 -35.49 -7.19 6.90
N GLU A 121 -35.31 -8.22 7.75
CA GLU A 121 -35.66 -8.14 9.16
C GLU A 121 -34.97 -6.92 9.84
N GLY A 122 -35.77 -6.17 10.61
CA GLY A 122 -35.32 -4.95 11.29
C GLY A 122 -35.35 -3.68 10.43
N TRP A 123 -35.75 -3.76 9.15
CA TRP A 123 -35.90 -2.59 8.27
C TRP A 123 -37.39 -2.20 8.15
N SER A 124 -37.69 -0.92 8.36
CA SER A 124 -39.01 -0.33 8.09
C SER A 124 -39.05 0.44 6.78
N SER A 125 -37.91 0.97 6.34
CA SER A 125 -37.75 1.68 5.07
C SER A 125 -36.28 1.72 4.62
N VAL A 126 -36.06 2.07 3.35
CA VAL A 126 -34.74 2.33 2.78
C VAL A 126 -34.69 3.76 2.26
N VAL A 127 -33.68 4.50 2.64
CA VAL A 127 -33.35 5.84 2.11
C VAL A 127 -32.01 5.79 1.38
N PHE A 128 -31.86 6.60 0.35
CA PHE A 128 -30.62 6.69 -0.40
C PHE A 128 -30.04 8.08 -0.25
N SER A 129 -28.71 8.18 -0.17
CA SER A 129 -28.01 9.46 -0.14
C SER A 129 -28.37 10.29 -1.36
N GLU A 130 -28.63 11.61 -1.16
CA GLU A 130 -28.88 12.53 -2.28
C GLU A 130 -27.62 12.80 -3.13
N GLN A 131 -26.44 12.62 -2.54
CA GLN A 131 -25.18 12.69 -3.27
C GLN A 131 -24.80 11.30 -3.78
N ALA A 132 -24.82 11.13 -5.10
CA ALA A 132 -24.18 9.99 -5.72
C ALA A 132 -22.69 9.99 -5.32
N SER A 133 -22.25 8.93 -4.66
CA SER A 133 -20.83 8.69 -4.55
C SER A 133 -20.31 8.59 -5.98
N THR A 134 -19.46 9.53 -6.38
CA THR A 134 -18.66 9.32 -7.57
C THR A 134 -17.93 8.03 -7.32
N VAL A 135 -18.39 6.97 -7.97
CA VAL A 135 -17.57 5.78 -8.07
C VAL A 135 -16.27 6.30 -8.66
N ALA A 136 -15.16 5.97 -8.05
CA ALA A 136 -13.85 6.23 -8.64
C ALA A 136 -13.68 5.31 -9.86
N LEU A 137 -14.49 5.57 -10.86
CA LEU A 137 -14.55 4.94 -12.15
C LEU A 137 -13.58 5.63 -13.05
N GLY A 138 -12.73 4.86 -13.58
CA GLY A 138 -11.46 5.33 -14.09
C GLY A 138 -10.65 5.83 -12.90
N ARG A 139 -10.13 4.90 -12.11
CA ARG A 139 -8.97 5.16 -11.29
C ARG A 139 -8.03 5.89 -12.21
N LYS A 140 -7.80 7.20 -11.95
CA LYS A 140 -6.98 8.01 -12.84
C LYS A 140 -5.68 7.28 -13.01
N ARG A 141 -5.32 6.99 -14.24
CA ARG A 141 -3.97 6.55 -14.58
C ARG A 141 -2.98 7.44 -13.83
N ARG A 142 -1.98 6.85 -13.27
CA ARG A 142 -0.89 7.56 -12.60
C ARG A 142 0.19 7.77 -13.66
N GLU A 143 0.07 8.86 -14.41
CA GLU A 143 0.91 9.12 -15.60
C GLU A 143 2.18 9.89 -15.26
N THR A 144 2.20 10.57 -14.12
CA THR A 144 3.28 11.49 -13.77
C THR A 144 3.76 11.31 -12.33
N LEU A 145 5.04 11.58 -12.10
CA LEU A 145 5.63 11.77 -10.79
C LEU A 145 5.75 13.26 -10.47
N PRO A 146 5.78 13.68 -9.20
CA PRO A 146 5.57 12.84 -8.01
C PRO A 146 4.13 12.38 -7.85
N LEU A 147 3.94 11.15 -7.36
CA LEU A 147 2.62 10.65 -7.02
C LEU A 147 2.01 11.42 -5.85
N GLN A 148 0.68 11.53 -5.89
CA GLN A 148 -0.12 12.03 -4.78
C GLN A 148 -1.03 10.91 -4.28
N TRP A 149 -0.93 10.57 -2.99
CA TRP A 149 -1.87 9.61 -2.38
C TRP A 149 -3.29 10.15 -2.45
N GLN A 150 -4.23 9.28 -2.75
CA GLN A 150 -5.66 9.56 -2.69
C GLN A 150 -6.27 8.85 -1.50
N ASP A 151 -7.30 9.46 -0.92
CA ASP A 151 -8.03 8.78 0.15
C ASP A 151 -8.70 7.50 -0.40
N GLY A 152 -8.56 6.40 0.34
CA GLY A 152 -9.00 5.08 -0.10
C GLY A 152 -8.02 4.37 -1.04
N ASP A 153 -6.81 4.88 -1.26
CA ASP A 153 -5.80 4.13 -2.03
C ASP A 153 -5.48 2.78 -1.36
N HIS A 154 -5.55 1.73 -2.16
CA HIS A 154 -5.13 0.38 -1.82
C HIS A 154 -4.03 -0.05 -2.78
N VAL A 155 -2.79 0.00 -2.30
CA VAL A 155 -1.58 -0.11 -3.13
C VAL A 155 -1.02 -1.52 -3.04
N CYS A 156 -0.93 -2.23 -4.16
CA CYS A 156 -0.18 -3.48 -4.23
C CYS A 156 1.24 -3.21 -4.77
N ILE A 157 2.23 -3.81 -4.13
CA ILE A 157 3.62 -3.78 -4.58
C ILE A 157 3.98 -5.19 -5.07
N VAL A 158 4.24 -5.31 -6.36
CA VAL A 158 4.56 -6.56 -7.04
C VAL A 158 6.02 -6.54 -7.45
N GLY A 159 6.73 -7.62 -7.18
CA GLY A 159 8.14 -7.69 -7.54
C GLY A 159 8.78 -9.01 -7.12
N ALA A 160 10.07 -9.08 -7.37
CA ALA A 160 10.89 -10.22 -7.00
C ALA A 160 11.46 -10.06 -5.58
N THR A 161 12.63 -10.60 -5.33
CA THR A 161 13.31 -10.67 -4.04
C THR A 161 13.44 -9.32 -3.32
N PHE A 162 13.70 -8.23 -4.04
CA PHE A 162 13.77 -6.89 -3.43
C PHE A 162 12.45 -6.50 -2.75
N VAL A 163 11.32 -6.74 -3.41
CA VAL A 163 10.00 -6.44 -2.86
C VAL A 163 9.61 -7.43 -1.77
N GLU A 164 9.82 -8.73 -2.00
CA GLU A 164 9.46 -9.76 -1.03
C GLU A 164 10.21 -9.57 0.28
N ARG A 165 11.54 -9.41 0.24
CA ARG A 165 12.36 -9.26 1.46
C ARG A 165 12.15 -7.93 2.17
N ALA A 166 11.57 -6.92 1.53
CA ALA A 166 11.21 -5.65 2.20
C ALA A 166 10.29 -5.87 3.40
N GLN A 167 9.45 -6.90 3.39
CA GLN A 167 8.57 -7.26 4.51
C GLN A 167 9.33 -7.79 5.75
N LEU A 168 10.60 -8.16 5.64
CA LEU A 168 11.39 -8.63 6.78
C LEU A 168 11.80 -7.48 7.72
N SER A 169 11.86 -6.26 7.21
CA SER A 169 12.25 -5.08 7.97
C SER A 169 11.18 -3.98 8.00
N GLU A 170 10.22 -4.03 7.08
CA GLU A 170 9.05 -3.16 6.90
C GLU A 170 9.36 -1.67 6.74
N HIS A 171 10.61 -1.29 6.52
CA HIS A 171 10.97 0.10 6.29
C HIS A 171 10.32 0.67 5.02
N LEU A 172 10.15 -0.16 3.97
CA LEU A 172 9.58 0.29 2.70
C LEU A 172 8.14 0.79 2.90
N GLU A 173 7.29 -0.03 3.50
CA GLU A 173 5.89 0.33 3.75
C GLU A 173 5.78 1.44 4.81
N ALA A 174 6.58 1.37 5.89
CA ALA A 174 6.52 2.34 6.97
C ALA A 174 6.89 3.75 6.51
N VAL A 175 7.91 3.90 5.65
CA VAL A 175 8.32 5.19 5.09
C VAL A 175 7.25 5.75 4.16
N LEU A 176 6.58 4.92 3.35
CA LEU A 176 5.48 5.35 2.49
C LEU A 176 4.25 5.71 3.32
N THR A 177 3.88 4.89 4.31
CA THR A 177 2.77 5.15 5.22
C THR A 177 2.98 6.44 6.02
N GLY A 178 4.21 6.74 6.42
CA GLY A 178 4.55 8.00 7.10
C GLY A 178 4.30 9.28 6.29
N THR A 179 3.94 9.16 5.01
CA THR A 179 3.65 10.29 4.11
C THR A 179 2.17 10.47 3.78
N VAL A 180 1.30 9.56 4.22
CA VAL A 180 -0.11 9.59 3.80
C VAL A 180 -0.95 10.67 4.50
N GLY A 181 -0.49 11.17 5.65
CA GLY A 181 -1.21 12.16 6.46
C GLY A 181 -2.56 11.60 6.95
N GLU A 182 -3.63 12.38 6.80
CA GLU A 182 -4.98 12.00 7.25
C GLU A 182 -5.70 11.02 6.31
N ARG A 183 -5.10 10.70 5.16
CA ARG A 183 -5.73 9.80 4.16
C ARG A 183 -5.71 8.37 4.63
N THR A 184 -6.70 7.61 4.22
CA THR A 184 -6.72 6.15 4.36
C THR A 184 -6.01 5.54 3.16
N VAL A 185 -4.78 5.09 3.35
CA VAL A 185 -4.00 4.37 2.34
C VAL A 185 -3.53 3.06 2.94
N THR A 186 -3.72 1.98 2.21
CA THR A 186 -3.31 0.63 2.64
C THR A 186 -2.36 0.02 1.63
N PHE A 187 -1.46 -0.83 2.10
CA PHE A 187 -0.45 -1.48 1.27
C PHE A 187 -0.52 -3.00 1.37
N ARG A 188 -0.24 -3.67 0.24
CA ARG A 188 -0.07 -5.13 0.14
C ARG A 188 1.24 -5.45 -0.55
N ASN A 189 2.10 -6.18 0.12
CA ASN A 189 3.32 -6.72 -0.48
C ASN A 189 3.00 -8.06 -1.14
N LEU A 190 3.04 -8.10 -2.47
CA LEU A 190 2.86 -9.29 -3.31
C LEU A 190 4.19 -9.76 -3.92
N GLY A 191 5.30 -9.38 -3.32
CA GLY A 191 6.62 -9.84 -3.72
C GLY A 191 6.77 -11.36 -3.58
N TRP A 192 7.59 -11.94 -4.44
CA TRP A 192 7.89 -13.37 -4.41
C TRP A 192 9.37 -13.59 -4.74
N ASP A 193 10.07 -14.29 -3.85
CA ASP A 193 11.50 -14.55 -4.03
C ASP A 193 11.81 -15.20 -5.38
N ALA A 194 12.88 -14.72 -6.01
CA ALA A 194 13.37 -15.17 -7.31
C ALA A 194 12.35 -15.09 -8.45
N ASP A 195 11.27 -14.32 -8.29
CA ASP A 195 10.23 -14.18 -9.32
C ASP A 195 10.74 -13.43 -10.55
N THR A 196 10.07 -13.66 -11.66
CA THR A 196 10.30 -13.02 -12.94
C THR A 196 8.97 -12.48 -13.48
N ILE A 197 9.00 -11.76 -14.59
CA ILE A 197 7.79 -11.32 -15.28
C ILE A 197 6.90 -12.49 -15.76
N TRP A 198 7.45 -13.69 -15.86
CA TRP A 198 6.70 -14.93 -16.18
C TRP A 198 6.19 -15.64 -14.93
N SER A 199 6.70 -15.26 -13.76
CA SER A 199 6.29 -15.80 -12.45
C SER A 199 6.37 -17.32 -12.34
N ASP A 200 7.39 -17.91 -12.95
CA ASP A 200 7.58 -19.37 -13.00
C ASP A 200 7.59 -19.99 -11.59
N SER A 201 8.14 -19.27 -10.61
CA SER A 201 8.20 -19.69 -9.22
C SER A 201 6.81 -19.81 -8.55
N ARG A 202 5.80 -19.08 -9.04
CA ARG A 202 4.41 -19.18 -8.56
C ARG A 202 3.67 -20.38 -9.14
N GLY A 203 4.25 -21.07 -10.11
CA GLY A 203 3.72 -22.33 -10.65
C GLY A 203 3.69 -23.44 -9.62
N ILE A 204 4.62 -23.45 -8.66
CA ILE A 204 4.78 -24.48 -7.62
C ILE A 204 4.98 -25.85 -8.26
N PHE A 205 3.94 -26.71 -8.33
CA PHE A 205 3.97 -28.03 -8.96
C PHE A 205 3.27 -28.07 -10.33
N ASP A 206 2.67 -26.95 -10.76
CA ASP A 206 2.03 -26.83 -12.06
C ASP A 206 3.04 -26.36 -13.13
N ALA A 207 2.61 -26.35 -14.38
CA ALA A 207 3.42 -25.82 -15.46
C ALA A 207 3.79 -24.33 -15.21
N PRO A 208 5.00 -23.87 -15.58
CA PRO A 208 5.45 -22.50 -15.34
C PRO A 208 4.45 -21.43 -15.79
N ALA A 209 3.77 -21.62 -16.93
CA ALA A 209 2.77 -20.69 -17.43
C ALA A 209 1.59 -20.44 -16.44
N VAL A 210 1.32 -21.36 -15.51
CA VAL A 210 0.31 -21.20 -14.46
C VAL A 210 0.77 -20.15 -13.44
N GLY A 211 2.07 -19.99 -13.24
CA GLY A 211 2.62 -18.99 -12.33
C GLY A 211 2.23 -17.57 -12.70
N TYR A 212 2.32 -17.23 -13.99
CA TYR A 212 1.89 -15.92 -14.49
C TYR A 212 0.39 -15.66 -14.22
N MET A 213 -0.47 -16.64 -14.51
CA MET A 213 -1.90 -16.51 -14.21
C MET A 213 -2.15 -16.29 -12.71
N ARG A 214 -1.44 -17.02 -11.83
CA ARG A 214 -1.52 -16.84 -10.38
C ARG A 214 -1.07 -15.44 -9.94
N MET A 215 0.00 -14.90 -10.52
CA MET A 215 0.41 -13.52 -10.21
C MET A 215 -0.71 -12.53 -10.51
N VAL A 216 -1.31 -12.63 -11.70
CA VAL A 216 -2.42 -11.75 -12.10
C VAL A 216 -3.65 -11.95 -11.20
N GLU A 217 -3.95 -13.21 -10.83
CA GLU A 217 -5.04 -13.52 -9.90
C GLU A 217 -4.79 -12.96 -8.50
N HIS A 218 -3.57 -13.09 -7.96
CA HIS A 218 -3.20 -12.48 -6.67
C HIS A 218 -3.37 -10.97 -6.68
N ILE A 219 -2.93 -10.29 -7.75
CA ILE A 219 -3.10 -8.84 -7.88
C ILE A 219 -4.59 -8.49 -7.92
N ARG A 220 -5.38 -9.18 -8.74
CA ARG A 220 -6.81 -8.91 -8.89
C ARG A 220 -7.61 -9.22 -7.62
N ALA A 221 -7.21 -10.24 -6.87
CA ALA A 221 -7.86 -10.61 -5.61
C ALA A 221 -7.77 -9.53 -4.53
N GLU A 222 -6.71 -8.73 -4.55
CA GLU A 222 -6.56 -7.59 -3.65
C GLU A 222 -7.35 -6.35 -4.10
N GLU A 223 -7.80 -6.30 -5.35
CA GLU A 223 -8.57 -5.17 -5.92
C GLU A 223 -7.87 -3.81 -5.75
N PRO A 224 -6.59 -3.73 -6.09
CA PRO A 224 -5.80 -2.56 -5.82
C PRO A 224 -6.31 -1.32 -6.55
N THR A 225 -6.14 -0.15 -5.95
CA THR A 225 -6.35 1.14 -6.63
C THR A 225 -5.11 1.59 -7.38
N LEU A 226 -3.98 0.96 -7.08
CA LEU A 226 -2.69 1.22 -7.69
C LEU A 226 -1.79 -0.01 -7.54
N VAL A 227 -1.07 -0.36 -8.59
CA VAL A 227 -0.03 -1.40 -8.54
C VAL A 227 1.33 -0.79 -8.87
N LEU A 228 2.29 -0.98 -7.99
CA LEU A 228 3.71 -0.69 -8.23
C LEU A 228 4.39 -1.99 -8.67
N ILE A 229 5.01 -2.02 -9.85
CA ILE A 229 5.66 -3.22 -10.39
C ILE A 229 7.17 -3.00 -10.45
N CYS A 230 7.94 -3.85 -9.77
CA CYS A 230 9.41 -3.84 -9.74
C CYS A 230 9.95 -5.22 -10.12
N LEU A 231 10.15 -5.45 -11.40
CA LEU A 231 10.68 -6.70 -11.99
C LEU A 231 11.85 -6.36 -12.93
N GLY A 232 12.56 -7.36 -13.44
CA GLY A 232 13.66 -7.19 -14.39
C GLY A 232 15.05 -7.52 -13.80
N GLN A 233 15.19 -7.63 -12.48
CA GLN A 233 16.49 -7.95 -11.86
C GLN A 233 16.88 -9.42 -12.10
N ASN A 234 15.98 -10.36 -11.84
CA ASN A 234 16.24 -11.79 -12.06
C ASN A 234 16.34 -12.11 -13.55
N GLU A 235 15.58 -11.43 -14.37
CA GLU A 235 15.67 -11.51 -15.83
C GLU A 235 17.06 -11.05 -16.31
N ALA A 236 17.58 -9.96 -15.75
CA ALA A 236 18.93 -9.51 -16.06
C ALA A 236 20.01 -10.51 -15.66
N LEU A 237 19.80 -11.29 -14.61
CA LEU A 237 20.72 -12.33 -14.15
C LEU A 237 20.57 -13.66 -14.88
N THR A 238 19.48 -13.86 -15.63
CA THR A 238 19.22 -15.08 -16.38
C THR A 238 19.97 -15.07 -17.72
N PRO A 239 20.91 -16.01 -17.96
CA PRO A 239 21.66 -16.06 -19.22
C PRO A 239 20.74 -16.27 -20.44
N GLY A 240 21.02 -15.52 -21.51
CA GLY A 240 20.29 -15.67 -22.79
C GLY A 240 18.91 -15.03 -22.87
N LEU A 241 18.39 -14.52 -21.76
CA LEU A 241 17.11 -13.79 -21.78
C LEU A 241 17.28 -12.41 -22.40
N SER A 242 16.44 -12.07 -23.38
CA SER A 242 16.47 -10.77 -24.04
C SER A 242 15.55 -9.75 -23.35
N SER A 243 15.96 -8.48 -23.40
CA SER A 243 15.13 -7.36 -22.94
C SER A 243 13.86 -7.18 -23.79
N ASP A 244 13.88 -7.59 -25.05
CA ASP A 244 12.70 -7.51 -25.93
C ASP A 244 11.60 -8.47 -25.46
N ASN A 245 11.97 -9.71 -25.12
CA ASN A 245 11.03 -10.69 -24.56
C ASN A 245 10.46 -10.22 -23.22
N PHE A 246 11.31 -9.64 -22.37
CA PHE A 246 10.89 -9.03 -21.10
C PHE A 246 9.91 -7.88 -21.34
N SER A 247 10.23 -6.95 -22.25
CA SER A 247 9.37 -5.82 -22.59
C SER A 247 8.00 -6.27 -23.12
N ALA A 248 7.98 -7.27 -24.01
CA ALA A 248 6.74 -7.81 -24.54
C ALA A 248 5.85 -8.40 -23.41
N GLN A 249 6.44 -9.15 -22.50
CA GLN A 249 5.70 -9.74 -21.37
C GLN A 249 5.26 -8.68 -20.35
N LEU A 250 6.09 -7.66 -20.09
CA LEU A 250 5.73 -6.54 -19.21
C LEU A 250 4.59 -5.71 -19.80
N MET A 251 4.61 -5.44 -21.11
CA MET A 251 3.50 -4.79 -21.81
C MET A 251 2.20 -5.60 -21.67
N LYS A 252 2.29 -6.93 -21.84
CA LYS A 252 1.13 -7.82 -21.67
C LYS A 252 0.55 -7.70 -20.25
N LEU A 253 1.39 -7.72 -19.21
CA LEU A 253 0.94 -7.57 -17.83
C LEU A 253 0.26 -6.22 -17.60
N VAL A 254 0.87 -5.13 -18.08
CA VAL A 254 0.29 -3.78 -18.00
C VAL A 254 -1.08 -3.73 -18.68
N ASP A 255 -1.17 -4.22 -19.93
CA ASP A 255 -2.41 -4.21 -20.71
C ASP A 255 -3.52 -5.02 -20.01
N GLU A 256 -3.20 -6.18 -19.41
CA GLU A 256 -4.16 -6.99 -18.65
C GLU A 256 -4.66 -6.32 -17.35
N LEU A 257 -3.79 -5.61 -16.64
CA LEU A 257 -4.16 -4.89 -15.43
C LEU A 257 -4.98 -3.64 -15.77
N GLU A 258 -4.58 -2.87 -16.77
CA GLU A 258 -5.31 -1.69 -17.23
C GLU A 258 -6.68 -2.05 -17.81
N ALA A 259 -6.78 -3.16 -18.54
CA ALA A 259 -8.07 -3.68 -19.02
C ALA A 259 -9.02 -4.04 -17.85
N SER A 260 -8.47 -4.32 -16.68
CA SER A 260 -9.22 -4.52 -15.42
C SER A 260 -9.46 -3.22 -14.64
N GLY A 261 -9.09 -2.07 -15.20
CA GLY A 261 -9.21 -0.75 -14.54
C GLY A 261 -8.22 -0.53 -13.40
N ILE A 262 -7.12 -1.25 -13.38
CA ILE A 262 -6.08 -1.18 -12.34
C ILE A 262 -4.93 -0.31 -12.85
N PRO A 263 -4.71 0.90 -12.29
CA PRO A 263 -3.58 1.75 -12.64
C PRO A 263 -2.25 1.13 -12.26
N VAL A 264 -1.24 1.32 -13.08
CA VAL A 264 0.11 0.77 -12.91
C VAL A 264 1.14 1.90 -12.85
N VAL A 265 2.12 1.74 -11.98
CA VAL A 265 3.37 2.50 -11.98
C VAL A 265 4.52 1.50 -12.11
N LEU A 266 5.44 1.75 -13.03
CA LEU A 266 6.58 0.88 -13.23
C LEU A 266 7.80 1.40 -12.47
N LEU A 267 8.48 0.49 -11.77
CA LEU A 267 9.75 0.71 -11.13
C LEU A 267 10.80 -0.11 -11.86
N SER A 268 11.95 0.49 -12.21
CA SER A 268 13.05 -0.30 -12.74
C SER A 268 13.61 -1.26 -11.70
N PRO A 269 14.31 -2.34 -12.09
CA PRO A 269 15.20 -3.04 -11.18
C PRO A 269 16.25 -2.04 -10.65
N HIS A 270 16.64 -2.21 -9.37
CA HIS A 270 17.67 -1.37 -8.76
C HIS A 270 19.09 -1.82 -9.16
N GLU A 271 20.03 -0.90 -9.07
CA GLU A 271 21.44 -1.20 -9.22
C GLU A 271 21.92 -2.18 -8.14
N LEU A 272 22.74 -3.16 -8.51
CA LEU A 272 23.34 -4.12 -7.59
C LEU A 272 24.57 -3.48 -6.92
N MET A 273 24.67 -3.62 -5.60
CA MET A 273 25.76 -3.11 -4.82
C MET A 273 26.97 -4.05 -4.85
N SER A 274 28.14 -3.57 -4.48
CA SER A 274 29.33 -4.40 -4.32
C SER A 274 29.19 -5.29 -3.08
N ALA A 275 29.59 -6.56 -3.20
CA ALA A 275 29.72 -7.47 -2.08
C ALA A 275 31.15 -7.55 -1.58
N GLN A 276 31.32 -7.92 -0.29
CA GLN A 276 32.62 -8.15 0.31
C GLN A 276 33.13 -9.58 0.00
N PRO A 277 34.45 -9.76 -0.23
CA PRO A 277 35.04 -11.08 -0.33
C PRO A 277 34.71 -11.93 0.92
N PRO A 278 34.51 -13.25 0.79
CA PRO A 278 34.71 -14.09 -0.41
C PRO A 278 33.52 -14.13 -1.39
N ILE A 279 32.47 -13.36 -1.16
CA ILE A 279 31.27 -13.37 -2.00
C ILE A 279 31.60 -12.65 -3.33
N PRO A 280 31.38 -13.28 -4.50
CA PRO A 280 31.55 -12.60 -5.78
C PRO A 280 30.60 -11.42 -5.90
N SER A 281 31.13 -10.20 -6.15
CA SER A 281 30.30 -9.01 -6.26
C SER A 281 29.30 -9.13 -7.42
N PRO A 282 27.98 -8.96 -7.16
CA PRO A 282 26.97 -8.97 -8.22
C PRO A 282 26.98 -7.69 -9.06
N ALA A 283 27.65 -6.63 -8.62
CA ALA A 283 27.75 -5.36 -9.36
C ALA A 283 28.30 -5.53 -10.79
N ARG A 284 29.07 -6.62 -11.05
CA ARG A 284 29.53 -6.98 -12.40
C ARG A 284 28.38 -7.19 -13.41
N PHE A 285 27.17 -7.43 -12.94
CA PHE A 285 25.99 -7.59 -13.79
C PHE A 285 25.22 -6.28 -14.04
N ASN A 286 25.66 -5.16 -13.46
CA ASN A 286 24.96 -3.88 -13.59
C ASN A 286 24.80 -3.41 -15.05
N SER A 287 25.74 -3.77 -15.94
CA SER A 287 25.56 -3.49 -17.36
C SER A 287 24.32 -4.18 -17.96
N ARG A 288 24.02 -5.39 -17.49
CA ARG A 288 22.79 -6.11 -17.90
C ARG A 288 21.57 -5.56 -17.19
N VAL A 289 21.64 -5.30 -15.88
CA VAL A 289 20.53 -4.73 -15.11
C VAL A 289 20.09 -3.40 -15.73
N ARG A 290 21.04 -2.58 -16.18
CA ARG A 290 20.77 -1.33 -16.91
C ARG A 290 19.88 -1.55 -18.13
N VAL A 291 20.16 -2.57 -18.95
CA VAL A 291 19.36 -2.88 -20.15
C VAL A 291 17.91 -3.16 -19.80
N PHE A 292 17.65 -3.89 -18.70
CA PHE A 292 16.29 -4.18 -18.25
C PHE A 292 15.63 -2.98 -17.56
N ALA A 293 16.42 -2.12 -16.91
CA ALA A 293 15.91 -0.85 -16.37
C ALA A 293 15.46 0.09 -17.51
N GLU A 294 16.28 0.24 -18.55
CA GLU A 294 15.95 1.00 -19.77
C GLU A 294 14.73 0.41 -20.49
N ALA A 295 14.64 -0.92 -20.58
CA ALA A 295 13.48 -1.61 -21.13
C ALA A 295 12.19 -1.31 -20.36
N THR A 296 12.25 -1.31 -19.03
CA THR A 296 11.11 -0.94 -18.17
C THR A 296 10.68 0.51 -18.41
N GLY A 297 11.65 1.44 -18.50
CA GLY A 297 11.38 2.84 -18.82
C GLY A 297 10.75 3.02 -20.21
N SER A 298 11.22 2.26 -21.21
CA SER A 298 10.67 2.27 -22.57
C SER A 298 9.21 1.78 -22.61
N VAL A 299 8.89 0.73 -21.84
CA VAL A 299 7.50 0.25 -21.70
C VAL A 299 6.64 1.33 -21.03
N ALA A 300 7.12 1.94 -19.94
CA ALA A 300 6.40 3.02 -19.27
C ALA A 300 6.12 4.19 -20.21
N GLN A 301 7.10 4.62 -20.97
CA GLN A 301 6.95 5.68 -21.96
C GLN A 301 5.92 5.32 -23.05
N SER A 302 6.00 4.11 -23.59
CA SER A 302 5.09 3.65 -24.65
C SER A 302 3.64 3.54 -24.19
N ARG A 303 3.40 3.30 -22.90
CA ARG A 303 2.09 3.18 -22.26
C ARG A 303 1.66 4.44 -21.51
N GLN A 304 2.48 5.51 -21.52
CA GLN A 304 2.23 6.77 -20.81
C GLN A 304 1.99 6.52 -19.30
N LEU A 305 2.84 5.71 -18.67
CA LEU A 305 2.80 5.41 -17.24
C LEU A 305 3.86 6.20 -16.48
N ALA A 306 3.58 6.47 -15.21
CA ALA A 306 4.61 6.95 -14.31
C ALA A 306 5.71 5.87 -14.16
N PHE A 307 6.95 6.33 -14.18
CA PHE A 307 8.14 5.48 -14.10
C PHE A 307 9.09 5.96 -13.01
N VAL A 308 9.46 5.06 -12.11
CA VAL A 308 10.44 5.29 -11.06
C VAL A 308 11.74 4.60 -11.45
N ASP A 309 12.75 5.38 -11.79
CA ASP A 309 14.07 4.84 -12.05
C ASP A 309 14.79 4.52 -10.74
N LEU A 310 14.89 3.24 -10.38
CA LEU A 310 15.67 2.75 -9.24
C LEU A 310 17.09 2.32 -9.65
N PHE A 311 17.46 2.42 -10.92
CA PHE A 311 18.79 2.03 -11.37
C PHE A 311 19.76 3.19 -11.32
N SER A 312 19.44 4.32 -11.97
CA SER A 312 20.35 5.44 -12.10
C SER A 312 20.69 6.06 -10.74
N GLU A 313 21.98 6.14 -10.41
CA GLU A 313 22.48 6.74 -9.16
C GLU A 313 21.85 6.15 -7.88
N PHE A 314 21.31 4.94 -7.96
CA PHE A 314 20.61 4.34 -6.81
C PHE A 314 21.58 4.03 -5.67
N THR A 315 22.73 3.44 -5.97
CA THR A 315 23.76 3.13 -4.97
C THR A 315 24.22 4.40 -4.26
N ASP A 316 24.52 5.45 -5.00
CA ASP A 316 24.96 6.73 -4.43
C ASP A 316 23.89 7.37 -3.54
N ALA A 317 22.62 7.32 -3.95
CA ALA A 317 21.50 7.81 -3.17
C ALA A 317 21.31 7.01 -1.87
N VAL A 318 21.44 5.68 -1.92
CA VAL A 318 21.38 4.79 -0.73
C VAL A 318 22.53 5.10 0.23
N LEU A 319 23.75 5.30 -0.29
CA LEU A 319 24.90 5.69 0.52
C LEU A 319 24.75 7.08 1.15
N ALA A 320 24.19 8.03 0.43
CA ALA A 320 23.87 9.37 0.96
C ALA A 320 22.83 9.29 2.09
N ALA A 321 21.79 8.48 1.93
CA ALA A 321 20.79 8.22 2.99
C ALA A 321 21.44 7.56 4.21
N ASN A 322 22.34 6.58 4.02
CA ASN A 322 23.08 5.95 5.11
C ASN A 322 23.96 6.97 5.87
N ASN A 323 24.63 7.85 5.16
CA ASN A 323 25.44 8.91 5.77
C ASN A 323 24.57 9.86 6.64
N ILE A 324 23.36 10.20 6.20
CA ILE A 324 22.39 10.96 7.01
C ILE A 324 22.05 10.21 8.30
N LEU A 325 21.69 8.93 8.19
CA LEU A 325 21.33 8.12 9.34
C LEU A 325 22.53 7.91 10.28
N ASN A 326 23.75 7.66 9.76
CA ASN A 326 24.96 7.51 10.56
C ASN A 326 25.30 8.78 11.35
N ARG A 327 25.03 9.98 10.83
CA ARG A 327 25.25 11.23 11.57
C ARG A 327 24.33 11.39 12.76
N LEU A 328 23.13 10.80 12.69
CA LEU A 328 22.06 11.04 13.66
C LEU A 328 21.80 9.84 14.58
N HIS A 329 22.14 8.61 14.18
CA HIS A 329 22.03 7.42 15.01
C HIS A 329 23.36 7.10 15.70
N GLU A 330 23.31 6.39 16.83
CA GLU A 330 24.50 5.93 17.54
C GLU A 330 25.21 4.81 16.80
N GLU A 331 24.43 3.95 16.16
CA GLU A 331 24.94 2.85 15.35
C GLU A 331 25.50 3.36 14.02
N GLN A 332 26.77 3.11 13.81
CA GLN A 332 27.48 3.42 12.55
C GLN A 332 27.46 2.18 11.66
N VAL A 333 26.81 2.28 10.51
CA VAL A 333 26.71 1.18 9.55
C VAL A 333 27.59 1.48 8.33
N ALA A 334 28.55 0.62 8.06
CA ALA A 334 29.41 0.77 6.90
C ALA A 334 28.62 0.52 5.59
N ALA A 335 29.09 1.09 4.49
CA ALA A 335 28.49 0.89 3.16
C ALA A 335 28.36 -0.61 2.79
N ALA A 336 29.34 -1.40 3.19
CA ALA A 336 29.37 -2.83 2.94
C ALA A 336 28.28 -3.63 3.69
N ASP A 337 27.79 -3.09 4.81
CA ASP A 337 26.81 -3.74 5.68
C ASP A 337 25.36 -3.36 5.32
N LEU A 338 25.16 -2.63 4.22
CA LEU A 338 23.83 -2.31 3.70
C LEU A 338 23.18 -3.48 2.96
N THR A 339 24.00 -4.45 2.54
CA THR A 339 23.52 -5.68 1.90
C THR A 339 24.30 -6.88 2.40
N ASP A 340 23.65 -8.05 2.45
CA ASP A 340 24.32 -9.31 2.80
C ASP A 340 25.29 -9.78 1.69
N ASN A 341 24.93 -9.52 0.41
CA ASN A 341 25.62 -10.07 -0.75
C ASN A 341 25.61 -9.16 -1.98
N GLY A 342 25.36 -7.87 -1.78
CA GLY A 342 25.20 -6.87 -2.85
C GLY A 342 23.82 -6.83 -3.53
N MET A 343 22.93 -7.78 -3.21
CA MET A 343 21.56 -7.89 -3.76
C MET A 343 20.50 -7.81 -2.67
N HIS A 344 20.73 -8.45 -1.54
CA HIS A 344 19.78 -8.55 -0.43
C HIS A 344 20.10 -7.48 0.60
N PHE A 345 19.23 -6.49 0.71
CA PHE A 345 19.39 -5.42 1.68
C PHE A 345 19.20 -5.92 3.11
N THR A 346 20.04 -5.41 4.02
CA THR A 346 19.84 -5.49 5.47
C THR A 346 18.72 -4.55 5.90
N SER A 347 18.31 -4.58 7.17
CA SER A 347 17.32 -3.64 7.70
C SER A 347 17.73 -2.18 7.46
N ARG A 348 19.01 -1.82 7.70
CA ARG A 348 19.56 -0.49 7.41
C ARG A 348 19.53 -0.19 5.92
N GLY A 349 19.87 -1.16 5.08
CA GLY A 349 19.80 -1.03 3.62
C GLY A 349 18.38 -0.75 3.14
N TYR A 350 17.38 -1.43 3.71
CA TYR A 350 15.96 -1.15 3.41
C TYR A 350 15.50 0.21 3.92
N ALA A 351 15.96 0.67 5.09
CA ALA A 351 15.66 2.02 5.55
C ALA A 351 16.17 3.09 4.56
N CYS A 352 17.40 2.93 4.08
CA CYS A 352 17.98 3.82 3.07
C CYS A 352 17.24 3.73 1.72
N SER A 353 17.01 2.51 1.21
CA SER A 353 16.29 2.28 -0.05
C SER A 353 14.86 2.82 -0.02
N ALA A 354 14.17 2.72 1.12
CA ALA A 354 12.83 3.28 1.31
C ALA A 354 12.82 4.80 1.24
N LEU A 355 13.83 5.47 1.81
CA LEU A 355 13.98 6.93 1.68
C LEU A 355 14.22 7.35 0.22
N VAL A 356 15.03 6.59 -0.52
CA VAL A 356 15.29 6.84 -1.95
C VAL A 356 14.02 6.61 -2.77
N LEU A 357 13.28 5.52 -2.51
CA LEU A 357 11.99 5.26 -3.18
C LEU A 357 10.99 6.37 -2.89
N ARG A 358 10.87 6.82 -1.64
CA ARG A 358 9.98 7.93 -1.26
C ARG A 358 10.30 9.20 -2.05
N GLU A 359 11.58 9.53 -2.18
CA GLU A 359 12.01 10.71 -2.93
C GLU A 359 11.62 10.58 -4.41
N ARG A 360 11.94 9.46 -5.04
CA ARG A 360 11.68 9.25 -6.46
C ARG A 360 10.20 9.10 -6.79
N LEU A 361 9.44 8.46 -5.90
CA LEU A 361 8.00 8.22 -6.10
C LEU A 361 7.14 9.42 -5.72
N LEU A 362 7.46 10.11 -4.61
CA LEU A 362 6.62 11.14 -3.99
C LEU A 362 7.26 12.53 -4.00
N GLY A 363 8.51 12.67 -4.44
CA GLY A 363 9.23 13.94 -4.40
C GLY A 363 9.65 14.39 -3.00
N ILE A 364 9.62 13.50 -2.01
CA ILE A 364 9.94 13.82 -0.61
C ILE A 364 11.34 13.29 -0.28
N GLY A 365 12.32 14.17 -0.36
CA GLY A 365 13.73 13.83 -0.10
C GLY A 365 14.05 13.51 1.36
N ALA A 366 15.23 12.94 1.59
CA ALA A 366 15.75 12.58 2.91
C ALA A 366 16.35 13.81 3.62
N ALA A 367 15.54 14.85 3.86
CA ALA A 367 15.98 16.03 4.63
C ALA A 367 16.01 15.69 6.13
N ILE A 368 17.02 16.22 6.83
CA ILE A 368 17.10 16.13 8.29
C ILE A 368 16.13 17.15 8.90
N PRO A 369 15.11 16.71 9.66
CA PRO A 369 14.28 17.65 10.41
C PRO A 369 15.13 18.38 11.45
N GLU A 370 15.01 19.70 11.54
CA GLU A 370 15.87 20.52 12.39
C GLU A 370 15.09 21.51 13.23
N ILE A 371 15.50 21.64 14.49
CA ILE A 371 15.06 22.69 15.40
C ILE A 371 16.27 23.55 15.79
N ARG A 372 16.14 24.85 15.67
CA ARG A 372 17.12 25.85 16.14
C ARG A 372 16.54 26.57 17.33
N LEU A 373 17.24 26.56 18.45
CA LEU A 373 16.79 27.15 19.71
C LEU A 373 17.85 28.08 20.29
N ASP A 374 17.48 29.30 20.54
CA ASP A 374 18.32 30.26 21.25
C ASP A 374 17.89 30.30 22.72
N LEU A 375 18.76 29.84 23.63
CA LEU A 375 18.48 29.78 25.04
C LEU A 375 18.50 31.17 25.71
N GLN A 376 19.01 32.20 25.05
CA GLN A 376 19.02 33.55 25.55
C GLN A 376 17.73 34.30 25.26
N SER A 377 17.28 34.27 24.07
CA SER A 377 16.08 35.00 23.65
C SER A 377 14.80 34.17 23.71
N GLY A 378 14.89 32.85 23.88
CA GLY A 378 13.76 31.92 23.78
C GLY A 378 13.22 31.76 22.34
N ARG A 379 13.91 32.32 21.33
CA ARG A 379 13.49 32.17 19.94
C ARG A 379 13.79 30.77 19.44
N ALA A 380 12.82 30.21 18.73
CA ALA A 380 12.96 28.92 18.04
C ALA A 380 12.52 29.02 16.59
N ALA A 381 13.19 28.25 15.72
CA ALA A 381 12.82 28.04 14.32
C ALA A 381 12.95 26.55 14.02
N ALA A 382 12.15 26.04 13.09
CA ALA A 382 12.21 24.64 12.72
C ALA A 382 11.98 24.43 11.22
N THR A 383 12.48 23.30 10.72
CA THR A 383 12.26 22.81 9.35
C THR A 383 11.88 21.34 9.43
N GLY A 384 10.78 20.92 8.78
CA GLY A 384 10.23 19.57 8.87
C GLY A 384 9.63 19.21 10.24
N VAL A 385 9.47 20.22 11.10
CA VAL A 385 8.90 20.11 12.45
C VAL A 385 8.06 21.35 12.74
N GLN A 386 6.85 21.18 13.24
CA GLN A 386 6.07 22.27 13.79
C GLN A 386 6.39 22.42 15.28
N LEU A 387 6.47 23.67 15.76
CA LEU A 387 6.74 24.00 17.16
C LEU A 387 5.60 24.80 17.76
N ALA A 388 5.32 24.54 19.04
CA ALA A 388 4.38 25.31 19.85
C ALA A 388 4.86 25.43 21.29
N ASP A 389 4.39 26.46 21.99
CA ASP A 389 4.56 26.67 23.44
C ASP A 389 6.03 26.65 23.90
N VAL A 390 6.92 27.30 23.14
CA VAL A 390 8.36 27.36 23.47
C VAL A 390 8.57 28.28 24.69
N VAL A 391 9.05 27.71 25.78
CA VAL A 391 9.34 28.44 27.04
C VAL A 391 10.75 28.09 27.49
N VAL A 392 11.57 29.12 27.78
CA VAL A 392 12.89 28.99 28.40
C VAL A 392 12.83 29.55 29.79
N ASP A 393 12.78 28.67 30.81
CA ASP A 393 12.88 29.03 32.21
C ASP A 393 14.32 28.86 32.70
N ARG A 394 15.03 29.96 32.73
CA ARG A 394 16.44 29.97 33.17
C ARG A 394 16.62 29.77 34.68
N GLN A 395 15.64 30.19 35.47
CA GLN A 395 15.71 30.01 36.90
C GLN A 395 15.53 28.54 37.27
N ALA A 396 14.57 27.88 36.64
CA ALA A 396 14.40 26.44 36.76
C ALA A 396 15.47 25.63 36.02
N GLY A 397 16.21 26.25 35.07
CA GLY A 397 17.17 25.55 34.21
C GLY A 397 16.51 24.60 33.23
N ILE A 398 15.33 24.96 32.70
CA ILE A 398 14.51 24.11 31.86
C ILE A 398 14.10 24.87 30.58
N VAL A 399 14.09 24.18 29.45
CA VAL A 399 13.35 24.60 28.25
C VAL A 399 12.29 23.56 27.92
N SER A 400 11.09 24.05 27.64
CA SER A 400 9.97 23.20 27.24
C SER A 400 9.30 23.70 25.95
N PHE A 401 8.82 22.79 25.13
CA PHE A 401 8.07 23.08 23.93
C PHE A 401 7.24 21.85 23.51
N ARG A 402 6.29 22.07 22.62
CA ARG A 402 5.67 20.96 21.88
C ARG A 402 6.25 20.92 20.46
N ALA A 403 6.46 19.71 19.97
CA ALA A 403 6.96 19.47 18.63
C ALA A 403 6.12 18.42 17.90
N LEU A 404 5.89 18.62 16.61
CA LEU A 404 5.20 17.67 15.73
C LEU A 404 6.07 17.50 14.49
N GLN A 405 6.58 16.29 14.31
CA GLN A 405 7.35 15.95 13.10
C GLN A 405 6.39 15.82 11.92
N GLU A 406 6.61 16.55 10.83
CA GLU A 406 5.67 16.62 9.70
C GLU A 406 5.56 15.29 8.91
N THR A 407 6.60 14.47 8.95
CA THR A 407 6.64 13.17 8.26
C THR A 407 7.26 12.13 9.17
N LEU A 408 6.58 11.02 9.40
CA LEU A 408 7.17 9.90 10.13
C LEU A 408 8.23 9.21 9.26
N SER A 409 9.44 9.12 9.79
CA SER A 409 10.58 8.51 9.08
C SER A 409 11.63 7.99 10.06
N PRO A 410 12.58 7.17 9.61
CA PRO A 410 13.69 6.74 10.47
C PRO A 410 14.71 7.85 10.77
N ILE A 411 14.49 9.07 10.30
CA ILE A 411 15.39 10.20 10.51
C ILE A 411 14.96 10.98 11.76
N PRO A 412 15.74 10.98 12.86
CA PRO A 412 15.42 11.74 14.06
C PRO A 412 15.63 13.24 13.85
N ILE A 413 15.12 14.05 14.77
CA ILE A 413 15.23 15.50 14.72
C ILE A 413 16.59 15.95 15.22
N ARG A 414 17.28 16.81 14.46
CA ARG A 414 18.46 17.54 14.88
C ARG A 414 18.07 18.80 15.67
N LEU A 415 18.68 19.01 16.84
CA LEU A 415 18.48 20.21 17.64
C LEU A 415 19.78 21.02 17.73
N LEU A 416 19.77 22.21 17.18
CA LEU A 416 20.87 23.18 17.28
C LEU A 416 20.55 24.20 18.36
N VAL A 417 21.49 24.42 19.27
CA VAL A 417 21.32 25.31 20.40
C VAL A 417 22.37 26.42 20.37
N SER A 418 21.94 27.66 20.56
CA SER A 418 22.81 28.81 20.72
C SER A 418 22.64 29.47 22.10
N ASN A 419 23.65 30.21 22.52
CA ASN A 419 23.68 30.94 23.80
C ASN A 419 23.42 30.09 25.05
N GLY A 420 24.02 28.86 25.03
CA GLY A 420 23.98 27.92 26.13
C GLY A 420 24.18 26.48 25.68
N LYS A 421 24.05 25.55 26.62
CA LYS A 421 24.17 24.10 26.37
C LYS A 421 23.03 23.37 27.08
N LEU A 422 22.69 22.20 26.60
CA LEU A 422 21.75 21.28 27.24
C LEU A 422 22.52 20.15 27.94
N ARG A 423 21.96 19.66 29.05
CA ARG A 423 22.51 18.56 29.85
C ARG A 423 21.83 17.23 29.52
N GLY A 424 20.53 17.26 29.21
CA GLY A 424 19.74 16.04 28.95
C GLY A 424 18.27 16.35 28.81
N ALA A 425 17.48 15.30 28.52
CA ALA A 425 16.04 15.37 28.60
C ALA A 425 15.56 15.39 30.06
N GLY A 426 14.48 16.12 30.32
CA GLY A 426 13.78 16.06 31.58
C GLY A 426 12.93 14.78 31.71
N PRO A 427 12.47 14.48 32.95
CA PRO A 427 11.70 13.24 33.20
C PRO A 427 10.36 13.19 32.44
N ASP A 428 9.77 14.35 32.15
CA ASP A 428 8.49 14.47 31.47
C ASP A 428 8.63 14.68 29.95
N SER A 429 9.85 14.51 29.39
CA SER A 429 10.08 14.65 27.95
C SER A 429 9.67 13.39 27.20
N ALA A 430 8.84 13.55 26.17
CA ALA A 430 8.43 12.46 25.30
C ALA A 430 9.60 11.89 24.46
N TRP A 431 10.62 12.73 24.19
CA TRP A 431 11.81 12.33 23.41
C TRP A 431 13.08 12.45 24.23
N GLY A 432 13.98 11.49 24.06
CA GLY A 432 15.33 11.55 24.60
C GLY A 432 16.17 12.64 23.94
N LEU A 433 17.26 13.04 24.61
CA LEU A 433 18.26 13.96 24.08
C LEU A 433 19.62 13.30 24.17
N ARG A 434 20.34 13.26 23.04
CA ARG A 434 21.70 12.74 22.98
C ARG A 434 22.61 13.62 22.14
N SER A 435 23.89 13.44 22.28
CA SER A 435 24.89 14.08 21.40
C SER A 435 24.89 13.40 20.03
N PRO A 436 25.28 14.12 18.96
CA PRO A 436 25.46 13.49 17.66
C PRO A 436 26.54 12.40 17.71
N ALA A 437 26.36 11.33 16.94
CA ALA A 437 27.31 10.22 16.89
C ALA A 437 28.59 10.58 16.12
N ALA A 438 28.51 11.48 15.11
CA ALA A 438 29.64 11.85 14.29
C ALA A 438 30.55 12.87 15.00
N PRO A 439 31.89 12.63 15.06
CA PRO A 439 32.83 13.59 15.58
C PRO A 439 32.76 14.91 14.80
N GLY A 440 32.69 16.05 15.53
CA GLY A 440 32.65 17.39 14.94
C GLY A 440 31.27 17.89 14.54
N ASP A 441 30.23 17.10 14.64
CA ASP A 441 28.83 17.56 14.51
C ASP A 441 28.44 18.37 15.76
N SER A 442 27.87 19.56 15.55
CA SER A 442 27.40 20.42 16.64
C SER A 442 25.91 20.21 16.88
N GLY A 443 25.48 20.39 18.14
CA GLY A 443 24.08 20.29 18.52
C GLY A 443 23.75 19.01 19.26
N TYR A 444 22.51 18.58 19.10
CA TYR A 444 21.95 17.42 19.78
C TYR A 444 21.01 16.68 18.82
N VAL A 445 20.65 15.46 19.17
CA VAL A 445 19.63 14.66 18.49
C VAL A 445 18.49 14.39 19.46
N LEU A 446 17.25 14.70 19.06
CA LEU A 446 16.02 14.29 19.72
C LEU A 446 15.57 12.95 19.17
N ASP A 447 15.36 11.97 20.07
CA ASP A 447 14.94 10.62 19.71
C ASP A 447 13.44 10.58 19.33
N SER A 448 13.13 11.21 18.19
CA SER A 448 11.76 11.39 17.69
C SER A 448 11.21 10.22 16.89
N THR A 449 11.99 9.16 16.74
CA THR A 449 11.63 8.02 15.87
C THR A 449 10.73 6.97 16.53
N ASN A 450 10.37 7.13 17.81
CA ASN A 450 9.58 6.14 18.55
C ASN A 450 8.22 5.85 17.90
N GLN A 451 7.52 6.89 17.40
CA GLN A 451 6.25 6.69 16.71
C GLN A 451 6.44 5.98 15.35
N TYR A 452 7.50 6.31 14.62
CA TYR A 452 7.87 5.60 13.39
C TYR A 452 8.17 4.12 13.66
N GLU A 453 8.90 3.80 14.71
CA GLU A 453 9.21 2.41 15.08
C GLU A 453 7.96 1.65 15.52
N ALA A 454 7.05 2.28 16.27
CA ALA A 454 5.76 1.69 16.62
C ALA A 454 4.90 1.40 15.37
N LEU A 455 4.86 2.35 14.42
CA LEU A 455 4.20 2.16 13.13
C LEU A 455 4.82 0.99 12.36
N ARG A 456 6.15 0.93 12.27
CA ARG A 456 6.87 -0.13 11.57
C ARG A 456 6.58 -1.51 12.20
N GLN A 457 6.60 -1.63 13.52
CA GLN A 457 6.27 -2.87 14.22
C GLN A 457 4.83 -3.31 13.96
N GLN A 458 3.87 -2.37 13.94
CA GLN A 458 2.48 -2.69 13.63
C GLN A 458 2.30 -3.15 12.17
N ILE A 459 3.07 -2.56 11.24
CA ILE A 459 3.11 -2.99 9.84
C ILE A 459 3.69 -4.41 9.73
N THR A 460 4.75 -4.72 10.51
CA THR A 460 5.31 -6.09 10.57
C THR A 460 4.24 -7.11 10.96
N GLN A 461 3.50 -6.86 12.03
CA GLN A 461 2.41 -7.74 12.46
C GLN A 461 1.33 -7.91 11.38
N LYS A 462 0.90 -6.82 10.75
CA LYS A 462 -0.08 -6.85 9.67
C LYS A 462 0.44 -7.68 8.50
N ASN A 463 1.69 -7.50 8.09
CA ASN A 463 2.24 -8.18 6.92
C ASN A 463 2.53 -9.66 7.19
N GLU A 464 2.87 -10.05 8.41
CA GLU A 464 2.96 -11.46 8.81
C GLU A 464 1.59 -12.16 8.70
N LEU A 465 0.53 -11.55 9.25
CA LEU A 465 -0.83 -12.06 9.11
C LEU A 465 -1.27 -12.12 7.64
N TYR A 466 -0.98 -11.06 6.89
CA TYR A 466 -1.32 -10.98 5.48
C TYR A 466 -0.55 -12.02 4.65
N PHE A 467 0.73 -12.24 4.91
CA PHE A 467 1.53 -13.26 4.23
C PHE A 467 0.88 -14.64 4.37
N HIS A 468 0.50 -15.04 5.57
CA HIS A 468 -0.19 -16.31 5.80
C HIS A 468 -1.59 -16.38 5.15
N ARG A 469 -2.22 -15.25 4.94
CA ARG A 469 -3.53 -15.14 4.28
C ARG A 469 -3.46 -15.36 2.78
N TRP A 470 -2.53 -14.72 2.08
CA TRP A 470 -2.48 -14.76 0.61
C TRP A 470 -1.51 -15.84 0.07
N ARG A 471 -0.50 -16.20 0.84
CA ARG A 471 0.50 -17.21 0.51
C ARG A 471 0.61 -18.24 1.63
N PRO A 472 -0.47 -18.99 1.92
CA PRO A 472 -0.44 -19.97 3.00
C PRO A 472 0.57 -21.05 2.71
N GLN A 473 1.27 -21.51 3.76
CA GLN A 473 2.09 -22.69 3.67
C GLN A 473 1.21 -23.92 3.41
N ASN A 474 1.80 -24.99 2.90
CA ASN A 474 1.09 -26.25 2.64
C ASN A 474 -0.06 -26.14 1.62
N ILE A 475 0.08 -25.26 0.62
CA ILE A 475 -0.94 -25.03 -0.41
C ILE A 475 -1.42 -26.34 -1.07
N THR A 476 -0.51 -27.34 -1.18
CA THR A 476 -0.82 -28.68 -1.72
C THR A 476 -1.87 -29.41 -0.89
N TYR A 477 -1.83 -29.27 0.43
CA TYR A 477 -2.77 -29.87 1.36
C TYR A 477 -4.04 -29.03 1.54
N LEU A 478 -3.94 -27.72 1.40
CA LEU A 478 -5.08 -26.82 1.54
C LEU A 478 -5.97 -26.81 0.29
N PHE A 479 -5.39 -26.66 -0.88
CA PHE A 479 -6.11 -26.41 -2.14
C PHE A 479 -5.72 -27.38 -3.27
N GLY A 480 -4.53 -28.00 -3.18
CA GLY A 480 -3.98 -28.84 -4.22
C GLY A 480 -4.47 -30.28 -4.19
N PHE A 481 -3.75 -31.16 -4.87
CA PHE A 481 -4.12 -32.57 -5.06
C PHE A 481 -4.10 -33.43 -3.78
N ARG A 482 -3.48 -32.96 -2.69
CA ARG A 482 -3.45 -33.64 -1.38
C ARG A 482 -4.39 -33.04 -0.33
N LYS A 483 -5.32 -32.18 -0.74
CA LYS A 483 -6.28 -31.53 0.18
C LYS A 483 -7.09 -32.49 1.06
N HIS A 484 -7.24 -33.74 0.63
CA HIS A 484 -7.97 -34.78 1.38
C HIS A 484 -7.17 -35.33 2.58
N GLU A 485 -5.86 -35.08 2.68
CA GLU A 485 -5.00 -35.61 3.75
C GLU A 485 -5.03 -34.74 5.01
N GLN A 486 -5.24 -33.45 4.90
CA GLN A 486 -5.15 -32.49 6.01
C GLN A 486 -6.50 -31.93 6.47
N GLY A 487 -7.60 -32.46 5.98
CA GLY A 487 -8.93 -32.01 6.37
C GLY A 487 -9.36 -30.70 5.73
N ASN A 488 -10.34 -30.01 6.36
CA ASN A 488 -11.07 -28.89 5.77
C ASN A 488 -10.61 -27.52 6.30
N ASN A 489 -9.37 -27.37 6.70
CA ASN A 489 -8.84 -26.14 7.30
C ASN A 489 -8.58 -24.99 6.30
N ALA A 490 -8.75 -25.22 4.99
CA ALA A 490 -8.69 -24.14 4.00
C ALA A 490 -9.67 -22.98 4.31
N ALA A 491 -10.82 -23.27 4.93
CA ALA A 491 -11.76 -22.26 5.37
C ALA A 491 -11.21 -21.34 6.47
N ASP A 492 -10.19 -21.77 7.22
CA ASP A 492 -9.59 -21.00 8.31
C ASP A 492 -8.70 -19.86 7.79
N ILE A 493 -8.26 -19.92 6.54
CA ILE A 493 -7.43 -18.88 5.92
C ILE A 493 -8.15 -17.53 5.92
N ALA A 494 -9.46 -17.50 5.66
CA ALA A 494 -10.25 -16.28 5.70
C ALA A 494 -10.35 -15.66 7.11
N ARG A 495 -10.03 -16.42 8.17
CA ARG A 495 -10.03 -15.90 9.55
C ARG A 495 -8.88 -14.93 9.85
N PHE A 496 -7.89 -14.82 8.98
CA PHE A 496 -6.87 -13.79 9.07
C PHE A 496 -7.41 -12.38 8.75
N ASP A 497 -8.47 -12.28 7.94
CA ASP A 497 -9.01 -10.99 7.47
C ASP A 497 -9.42 -10.03 8.61
N PRO A 498 -10.11 -10.45 9.69
CA PRO A 498 -10.41 -9.58 10.83
C PRO A 498 -9.16 -9.03 11.51
N PHE A 499 -8.14 -9.87 11.72
CA PHE A 499 -6.89 -9.46 12.38
C PHE A 499 -6.08 -8.48 11.52
N ILE A 500 -6.07 -8.69 10.20
CA ILE A 500 -5.43 -7.76 9.25
C ILE A 500 -6.14 -6.40 9.33
N ARG A 501 -7.48 -6.36 9.33
CA ARG A 501 -8.25 -5.11 9.45
C ARG A 501 -8.02 -4.41 10.78
N GLU A 502 -7.92 -5.15 11.87
CA GLU A 502 -7.58 -4.58 13.19
C GLU A 502 -6.19 -3.94 13.18
N SER A 503 -5.20 -4.65 12.62
CA SER A 503 -3.85 -4.11 12.46
C SER A 503 -3.82 -2.86 11.58
N GLU A 504 -4.60 -2.81 10.49
CA GLU A 504 -4.73 -1.62 9.64
C GLU A 504 -5.38 -0.45 10.39
N GLN A 505 -6.33 -0.71 11.29
CA GLN A 505 -6.88 0.35 12.14
C GLN A 505 -5.83 0.92 13.09
N GLN A 506 -4.97 0.07 13.68
CA GLN A 506 -3.88 0.50 14.53
C GLN A 506 -2.82 1.28 13.74
N ILE A 507 -2.50 0.85 12.52
CA ILE A 507 -1.62 1.58 11.60
C ILE A 507 -2.19 2.99 11.32
N ARG A 508 -3.49 3.12 11.04
CA ARG A 508 -4.14 4.43 10.83
C ARG A 508 -4.00 5.36 12.05
N ASN A 509 -4.09 4.82 13.24
CA ASN A 509 -3.89 5.61 14.47
C ASN A 509 -2.44 6.08 14.64
N LEU A 510 -1.47 5.27 14.20
CA LEU A 510 -0.04 5.55 14.31
C LEU A 510 0.52 6.40 13.17
N GLN A 511 -0.10 6.37 11.99
CA GLN A 511 0.43 7.05 10.79
C GLN A 511 0.38 8.58 10.88
N GLN A 512 -0.51 9.13 11.70
CA GLN A 512 -0.62 10.57 11.89
C GLN A 512 0.40 11.04 12.92
N PRO A 513 1.30 11.96 12.55
CA PRO A 513 2.20 12.55 13.52
C PRO A 513 1.45 13.17 14.70
N SER A 514 1.96 12.96 15.89
CA SER A 514 1.36 13.46 17.12
C SER A 514 2.26 14.50 17.80
N TRP A 515 1.62 15.48 18.49
CA TRP A 515 2.34 16.46 19.26
C TRP A 515 3.06 15.82 20.46
N ALA A 516 4.38 15.90 20.47
CA ALA A 516 5.21 15.48 21.58
C ALA A 516 5.51 16.67 22.52
N LYS A 517 5.36 16.46 23.82
CA LYS A 517 5.81 17.41 24.86
C LYS A 517 7.28 17.16 25.12
N ILE A 518 8.11 18.16 24.93
CA ILE A 518 9.55 18.09 25.12
C ILE A 518 9.94 18.98 26.29
N GLN A 519 10.75 18.43 27.17
CA GLN A 519 11.35 19.15 28.29
C GLN A 519 12.84 18.83 28.36
N LEU A 520 13.68 19.83 28.30
CA LEU A 520 15.12 19.68 28.26
C LEU A 520 15.75 20.49 29.42
N GLN A 521 16.84 19.96 29.98
CA GLN A 521 17.58 20.57 31.07
C GLN A 521 18.72 21.41 30.51
N ILE A 522 18.79 22.69 30.94
CA ILE A 522 19.87 23.61 30.56
C ILE A 522 21.08 23.29 31.44
N ALA A 523 22.27 23.20 30.83
CA ALA A 523 23.51 23.09 31.58
C ALA A 523 23.78 24.41 32.34
N ARG A 524 24.20 24.30 33.58
CA ARG A 524 24.61 25.46 34.41
C ARG A 524 25.98 25.96 33.98
#